data_e7abc8d588cbf882719a5367b841750c
#
_entry.id   e7abc8d588cbf882719a5367b841750c
#
_cell.length_a   1.000
_cell.length_b   1.000
_cell.length_c   1.000
_cell.angle_alpha   90.00
_cell.angle_beta   90.00
_cell.angle_gamma   90.00
#
_symmetry.space_group_name_H-M   'P 1'
#
loop_
_entity.id
_entity.type
_entity.pdbx_description
1 polymer ?
#
loop_
_entity_poly.entity_id
_entity_poly.type
_entity_poly.pdbx_seq_one_letter_code
_entity_poly.pdbx_strand_id
1 'polypeptide(L)'
;MIIAEWMNERAALRDRLRKIMGRKSKVISKVVKAQLEKNTEELQKFKDYFDWEEALYRIPAHRFLAISRGENLGFLKFKIALPKEEVEQTIAHFFIKGDNFSLNEQIELAAKDAWKRLLHPALENEFKKLHKQKADEVSIKVFGENLKQLLLSAPLGEKRVMAIDPGFRTGCKLVCLDETGKLLYNETIYPHPPQNKTTQAIKKVATLASAYKIDAIAIGDGTAGRETENFVQRITFDRKIFSYMVSESGASIYSASKVAREEFPDYDVTAVSYTHLTLPTICSV
;
A
#
# COMPACT_ATOMS: atom_id res chain seq x y z
N MET A 1 -20.20 10.14 -40.88
CA MET A 1 -20.09 10.80 -39.56
C MET A 1 -21.42 10.83 -38.84
N ILE A 2 -22.50 11.40 -39.33
CA ILE A 2 -23.84 11.42 -38.69
C ILE A 2 -24.34 10.03 -38.30
N ILE A 3 -24.18 9.02 -39.15
CA ILE A 3 -24.61 7.63 -38.88
C ILE A 3 -23.86 7.05 -37.64
N ALA A 4 -22.57 7.31 -37.51
CA ALA A 4 -21.79 6.85 -36.36
C ALA A 4 -22.27 7.49 -35.03
N GLU A 5 -22.72 8.75 -35.05
CA GLU A 5 -23.30 9.44 -33.90
C GLU A 5 -24.65 8.83 -33.52
N TRP A 6 -25.53 8.59 -34.47
CA TRP A 6 -26.79 7.87 -34.22
C TRP A 6 -26.57 6.47 -33.62
N MET A 7 -25.55 5.77 -34.11
CA MET A 7 -25.16 4.47 -33.51
C MET A 7 -24.73 4.63 -32.04
N ASN A 8 -23.94 5.66 -31.74
CA ASN A 8 -23.49 5.95 -30.40
C ASN A 8 -24.62 6.32 -29.43
N GLU A 9 -25.64 7.02 -29.91
CA GLU A 9 -26.79 7.47 -29.10
C GLU A 9 -27.80 6.33 -28.83
N ARG A 10 -27.70 5.19 -29.51
CA ARG A 10 -28.64 4.09 -29.36
C ARG A 10 -28.46 3.39 -28.01
N ALA A 11 -29.35 3.66 -27.04
CA ALA A 11 -29.29 3.10 -25.70
C ALA A 11 -29.22 1.56 -25.69
N ALA A 12 -30.07 0.88 -26.48
CA ALA A 12 -30.10 -0.57 -26.57
C ALA A 12 -28.78 -1.19 -27.06
N LEU A 13 -28.07 -0.51 -27.99
CA LEU A 13 -26.75 -0.92 -28.45
C LEU A 13 -25.71 -0.76 -27.32
N ARG A 14 -25.71 0.39 -26.63
CA ARG A 14 -24.79 0.65 -25.51
C ARG A 14 -24.97 -0.39 -24.41
N ASP A 15 -26.20 -0.74 -24.06
CA ASP A 15 -26.48 -1.75 -23.04
C ASP A 15 -26.01 -3.16 -23.48
N ARG A 16 -26.19 -3.49 -24.76
CA ARG A 16 -25.64 -4.73 -25.31
C ARG A 16 -24.11 -4.78 -25.24
N LEU A 17 -23.46 -3.69 -25.64
CA LEU A 17 -22.01 -3.58 -25.58
C LEU A 17 -21.46 -3.61 -24.14
N ARG A 18 -22.15 -2.98 -23.18
CA ARG A 18 -21.82 -3.11 -21.74
C ARG A 18 -21.85 -4.56 -21.27
N LYS A 19 -22.89 -5.30 -21.64
CA LYS A 19 -23.00 -6.73 -21.29
C LYS A 19 -21.86 -7.56 -21.88
N ILE A 20 -21.49 -7.30 -23.15
CA ILE A 20 -20.36 -7.96 -23.79
C ILE A 20 -19.05 -7.57 -23.08
N MET A 21 -18.86 -6.29 -22.82
CA MET A 21 -17.67 -5.78 -22.17
C MET A 21 -17.46 -6.38 -20.77
N GLY A 22 -18.51 -6.44 -19.96
CA GLY A 22 -18.44 -7.04 -18.63
C GLY A 22 -18.10 -8.54 -18.63
N ARG A 23 -18.37 -9.27 -19.73
CA ARG A 23 -18.17 -10.72 -19.80
C ARG A 23 -16.90 -11.14 -20.53
N LYS A 24 -16.52 -10.40 -21.56
CA LYS A 24 -15.49 -10.83 -22.54
C LYS A 24 -14.27 -9.91 -22.60
N SER A 25 -14.31 -8.74 -21.97
CA SER A 25 -13.19 -7.84 -22.05
C SER A 25 -11.98 -8.34 -21.24
N LYS A 26 -10.81 -7.92 -21.70
CA LYS A 26 -9.53 -8.20 -21.07
C LYS A 26 -8.84 -6.88 -20.73
N VAL A 27 -8.20 -6.87 -19.60
CA VAL A 27 -7.24 -5.82 -19.24
C VAL A 27 -5.92 -6.19 -19.87
N ILE A 28 -5.34 -5.27 -20.63
CA ILE A 28 -4.02 -5.42 -21.25
C ILE A 28 -3.14 -4.29 -20.72
N SER A 29 -2.07 -4.64 -20.04
CA SER A 29 -1.07 -3.70 -19.55
C SER A 29 0.22 -3.84 -20.32
N LYS A 30 0.83 -2.71 -20.67
CA LYS A 30 2.14 -2.65 -21.33
C LYS A 30 2.97 -1.52 -20.73
N VAL A 31 4.27 -1.77 -20.62
CA VAL A 31 5.22 -0.74 -20.17
C VAL A 31 5.36 0.38 -21.21
N VAL A 32 5.54 1.59 -20.74
CA VAL A 32 5.88 2.75 -21.60
C VAL A 32 7.34 2.64 -21.99
N LYS A 33 7.63 2.42 -23.29
CA LYS A 33 9.00 2.17 -23.80
C LYS A 33 10.02 3.20 -23.34
N ALA A 34 9.67 4.49 -23.34
CA ALA A 34 10.55 5.56 -22.88
C ALA A 34 10.95 5.47 -21.39
N GLN A 35 10.22 4.72 -20.58
CA GLN A 35 10.55 4.51 -19.16
C GLN A 35 11.51 3.34 -18.95
N LEU A 36 11.54 2.37 -19.88
CA LEU A 36 12.48 1.24 -19.81
C LEU A 36 13.94 1.70 -19.83
N GLU A 37 14.25 2.76 -20.57
CA GLU A 37 15.59 3.32 -20.67
C GLU A 37 16.05 3.95 -19.34
N LYS A 38 15.13 4.47 -18.54
CA LYS A 38 15.42 5.09 -17.24
C LYS A 38 15.66 4.09 -16.12
N ASN A 39 15.11 2.89 -16.25
CA ASN A 39 15.26 1.75 -15.33
C ASN A 39 15.27 2.11 -13.82
N THR A 40 14.31 2.93 -13.38
CA THR A 40 14.20 3.39 -12.00
C THR A 40 13.74 2.26 -11.07
N GLU A 41 14.12 2.29 -9.79
CA GLU A 41 13.63 1.34 -8.78
C GLU A 41 12.11 1.34 -8.68
N GLU A 42 11.47 2.51 -8.85
CA GLU A 42 10.02 2.62 -8.87
C GLU A 42 9.38 1.89 -10.05
N LEU A 43 9.99 1.95 -11.23
CA LEU A 43 9.53 1.22 -12.42
C LEU A 43 9.59 -0.30 -12.17
N GLN A 44 10.64 -0.79 -11.52
CA GLN A 44 10.83 -2.22 -11.25
C GLN A 44 9.72 -2.80 -10.37
N LYS A 45 9.06 -2.01 -9.53
CA LYS A 45 7.89 -2.45 -8.73
C LYS A 45 6.70 -2.87 -9.60
N PHE A 46 6.67 -2.44 -10.87
CA PHE A 46 5.60 -2.77 -11.82
C PHE A 46 6.03 -3.81 -12.87
N LYS A 47 7.20 -4.45 -12.73
CA LYS A 47 7.77 -5.37 -13.70
C LYS A 47 6.80 -6.48 -14.13
N ASP A 48 6.05 -7.03 -13.20
CA ASP A 48 5.08 -8.10 -13.46
C ASP A 48 3.93 -7.68 -14.40
N TYR A 49 3.75 -6.37 -14.60
CA TYR A 49 2.69 -5.79 -15.44
C TYR A 49 3.20 -5.18 -16.75
N PHE A 50 4.47 -5.39 -17.11
CA PHE A 50 5.07 -4.81 -18.33
C PHE A 50 4.48 -5.36 -19.63
N ASP A 51 4.08 -6.63 -19.63
CA ASP A 51 3.32 -7.26 -20.71
C ASP A 51 2.36 -8.27 -20.05
N TRP A 52 1.17 -7.79 -19.71
CA TRP A 52 0.24 -8.58 -18.91
C TRP A 52 -1.18 -8.47 -19.43
N GLU A 53 -1.89 -9.61 -19.45
CA GLU A 53 -3.27 -9.72 -19.92
C GLU A 53 -4.09 -10.62 -19.01
N GLU A 54 -5.29 -10.16 -18.61
CA GLU A 54 -6.24 -10.94 -17.81
C GLU A 54 -7.69 -10.54 -18.12
N ALA A 55 -8.62 -11.48 -17.98
CA ALA A 55 -10.04 -11.18 -18.12
C ALA A 55 -10.51 -10.18 -17.06
N LEU A 56 -11.19 -9.10 -17.48
CA LEU A 56 -11.62 -8.02 -16.59
C LEU A 56 -12.51 -8.51 -15.44
N TYR A 57 -13.35 -9.51 -15.67
CA TYR A 57 -14.28 -10.05 -14.67
C TYR A 57 -13.58 -10.90 -13.58
N ARG A 58 -12.32 -11.31 -13.81
CA ARG A 58 -11.52 -12.14 -12.89
C ARG A 58 -10.44 -11.36 -12.16
N ILE A 59 -10.11 -10.16 -12.61
CA ILE A 59 -8.99 -9.41 -12.06
C ILE A 59 -9.22 -9.07 -10.58
N PRO A 60 -8.30 -9.43 -9.67
CA PRO A 60 -8.43 -9.07 -8.26
C PRO A 60 -8.19 -7.58 -8.06
N ALA A 61 -8.83 -7.01 -7.01
CA ALA A 61 -8.79 -5.59 -6.68
C ALA A 61 -7.37 -5.03 -6.58
N HIS A 62 -6.48 -5.70 -5.84
CA HIS A 62 -5.11 -5.24 -5.65
C HIS A 62 -4.33 -5.15 -6.96
N ARG A 63 -4.56 -6.06 -7.91
CA ARG A 63 -3.89 -6.08 -9.21
C ARG A 63 -4.39 -4.96 -10.11
N PHE A 64 -5.72 -4.77 -10.15
CA PHE A 64 -6.32 -3.66 -10.89
C PHE A 64 -5.80 -2.30 -10.38
N LEU A 65 -5.71 -2.12 -9.06
CA LEU A 65 -5.17 -0.90 -8.46
C LEU A 65 -3.68 -0.70 -8.73
N ALA A 66 -2.89 -1.78 -8.70
CA ALA A 66 -1.47 -1.71 -9.03
C ALA A 66 -1.24 -1.24 -10.47
N ILE A 67 -1.98 -1.81 -11.45
CA ILE A 67 -1.91 -1.41 -12.85
C ILE A 67 -2.38 0.05 -13.03
N SER A 68 -3.49 0.44 -12.37
CA SER A 68 -4.00 1.82 -12.42
C SER A 68 -2.99 2.82 -11.83
N ARG A 69 -2.30 2.45 -10.75
CA ARG A 69 -1.22 3.27 -10.16
C ARG A 69 -0.04 3.40 -11.13
N GLY A 70 0.35 2.30 -11.79
CA GLY A 70 1.41 2.33 -12.80
C GLY A 70 1.05 3.22 -14.00
N GLU A 71 -0.23 3.27 -14.42
CA GLU A 71 -0.71 4.19 -15.46
C GLU A 71 -0.65 5.65 -14.99
N ASN A 72 -1.11 5.95 -13.77
CA ASN A 72 -1.08 7.31 -13.21
C ASN A 72 0.35 7.85 -13.04
N LEU A 73 1.31 6.98 -12.73
CA LEU A 73 2.73 7.33 -12.64
C LEU A 73 3.43 7.41 -14.02
N GLY A 74 2.71 7.08 -15.10
CA GLY A 74 3.24 7.10 -16.46
C GLY A 74 4.20 5.95 -16.79
N PHE A 75 4.25 4.91 -15.97
CA PHE A 75 5.09 3.72 -16.20
C PHE A 75 4.41 2.69 -17.08
N LEU A 76 3.10 2.55 -16.96
CA LEU A 76 2.29 1.61 -17.71
C LEU A 76 1.28 2.32 -18.61
N LYS A 77 0.86 1.63 -19.66
CA LYS A 77 -0.37 1.93 -20.42
C LYS A 77 -1.28 0.73 -20.29
N PHE A 78 -2.49 0.93 -19.79
CA PHE A 78 -3.44 -0.16 -19.76
C PHE A 78 -4.72 0.16 -20.53
N LYS A 79 -5.28 -0.86 -21.14
CA LYS A 79 -6.48 -0.79 -21.95
C LYS A 79 -7.43 -1.90 -21.56
N ILE A 80 -8.73 -1.64 -21.70
CA ILE A 80 -9.76 -2.65 -21.62
C ILE A 80 -10.15 -2.98 -23.05
N ALA A 81 -9.72 -4.14 -23.54
CA ALA A 81 -9.92 -4.57 -24.92
C ALA A 81 -11.04 -5.58 -25.03
N LEU A 82 -11.76 -5.50 -26.15
CA LEU A 82 -12.73 -6.49 -26.61
C LEU A 82 -12.27 -7.10 -27.95
N PRO A 83 -12.69 -8.33 -28.27
CA PRO A 83 -12.52 -8.87 -29.61
C PRO A 83 -13.20 -7.95 -30.64
N LYS A 84 -12.38 -7.33 -31.48
CA LYS A 84 -12.82 -6.27 -32.39
C LYS A 84 -13.91 -6.76 -33.38
N GLU A 85 -13.71 -7.93 -33.94
CA GLU A 85 -14.62 -8.52 -34.91
C GLU A 85 -16.02 -8.76 -34.37
N GLU A 86 -16.12 -9.31 -33.15
CA GLU A 86 -17.40 -9.56 -32.48
C GLU A 86 -18.19 -8.27 -32.21
N VAL A 87 -17.48 -7.23 -31.85
CA VAL A 87 -18.10 -5.93 -31.57
C VAL A 87 -18.59 -5.25 -32.82
N GLU A 88 -17.77 -5.23 -33.90
CA GLU A 88 -18.13 -4.65 -35.20
C GLU A 88 -19.36 -5.38 -35.79
N GLN A 89 -19.37 -6.69 -35.72
CA GLN A 89 -20.53 -7.51 -36.11
C GLN A 89 -21.77 -7.20 -35.25
N THR A 90 -21.60 -7.06 -33.93
CA THR A 90 -22.73 -6.72 -33.07
C THR A 90 -23.32 -5.35 -33.40
N ILE A 91 -22.49 -4.34 -33.68
CA ILE A 91 -22.96 -3.00 -34.06
C ILE A 91 -23.66 -3.07 -35.43
N ALA A 92 -23.02 -3.68 -36.40
CA ALA A 92 -23.58 -3.80 -37.75
C ALA A 92 -24.95 -4.51 -37.74
N HIS A 93 -25.07 -5.60 -36.99
CA HIS A 93 -26.34 -6.36 -36.89
C HIS A 93 -27.51 -5.51 -36.29
N PHE A 94 -27.25 -4.53 -35.46
CA PHE A 94 -28.30 -3.63 -34.96
C PHE A 94 -28.91 -2.74 -36.05
N PHE A 95 -28.18 -2.48 -37.15
CA PHE A 95 -28.55 -1.47 -38.16
C PHE A 95 -28.77 -2.09 -39.54
N ILE A 96 -28.18 -3.25 -39.85
CA ILE A 96 -28.40 -3.96 -41.12
C ILE A 96 -29.79 -4.63 -41.05
N LYS A 97 -30.69 -4.20 -41.94
CA LYS A 97 -32.08 -4.70 -42.00
C LYS A 97 -32.50 -5.22 -43.36
N GLY A 98 -31.60 -5.41 -44.28
CA GLY A 98 -31.92 -5.88 -45.65
C GLY A 98 -30.68 -6.30 -46.42
N ASP A 99 -30.89 -6.75 -47.67
CA ASP A 99 -29.85 -7.39 -48.49
C ASP A 99 -29.16 -6.40 -49.45
N ASN A 100 -29.35 -5.10 -49.28
CA ASN A 100 -28.71 -4.11 -50.13
C ASN A 100 -27.22 -4.00 -49.79
N PHE A 101 -26.38 -4.59 -50.60
CA PHE A 101 -24.95 -4.75 -50.41
C PHE A 101 -24.26 -3.38 -50.19
N SER A 102 -24.54 -2.38 -51.04
CA SER A 102 -23.91 -1.07 -50.99
C SER A 102 -24.27 -0.32 -49.68
N LEU A 103 -25.52 -0.45 -49.22
CA LEU A 103 -25.98 0.15 -47.96
C LEU A 103 -25.32 -0.54 -46.76
N ASN A 104 -25.24 -1.87 -46.80
CA ASN A 104 -24.65 -2.65 -45.72
C ASN A 104 -23.15 -2.35 -45.57
N GLU A 105 -22.43 -2.19 -46.67
CA GLU A 105 -21.02 -1.75 -46.63
C GLU A 105 -20.84 -0.40 -45.94
N GLN A 106 -21.70 0.59 -46.24
CA GLN A 106 -21.67 1.89 -45.59
C GLN A 106 -22.01 1.82 -44.09
N ILE A 107 -22.94 0.93 -43.71
CA ILE A 107 -23.28 0.67 -42.30
C ILE A 107 -22.09 0.06 -41.56
N GLU A 108 -21.38 -0.90 -42.15
CA GLU A 108 -20.18 -1.50 -41.56
C GLU A 108 -19.06 -0.49 -41.36
N LEU A 109 -18.82 0.39 -42.34
CA LEU A 109 -17.85 1.47 -42.24
C LEU A 109 -18.22 2.43 -41.09
N ALA A 110 -19.50 2.82 -41.01
CA ALA A 110 -20.01 3.64 -39.93
C ALA A 110 -19.90 2.95 -38.57
N ALA A 111 -20.15 1.62 -38.49
CA ALA A 111 -19.98 0.83 -37.26
C ALA A 111 -18.52 0.81 -36.77
N LYS A 112 -17.57 0.65 -37.71
CA LYS A 112 -16.12 0.73 -37.39
C LYS A 112 -15.72 2.10 -36.85
N ASP A 113 -16.22 3.18 -37.46
CA ASP A 113 -15.98 4.55 -37.00
C ASP A 113 -16.63 4.81 -35.62
N ALA A 114 -17.91 4.44 -35.47
CA ALA A 114 -18.63 4.55 -34.18
C ALA A 114 -17.91 3.82 -33.07
N TRP A 115 -17.46 2.60 -33.31
CA TRP A 115 -16.71 1.82 -32.34
C TRP A 115 -15.39 2.49 -31.96
N LYS A 116 -14.54 2.76 -32.94
CA LYS A 116 -13.18 3.26 -32.71
C LYS A 116 -13.15 4.65 -32.07
N ARG A 117 -14.03 5.54 -32.49
CA ARG A 117 -13.99 6.95 -32.14
C ARG A 117 -14.91 7.32 -30.99
N LEU A 118 -16.05 6.65 -30.82
CA LEU A 118 -17.09 7.07 -29.89
C LEU A 118 -17.35 6.02 -28.79
N LEU A 119 -17.76 4.80 -29.17
CA LEU A 119 -18.25 3.80 -28.23
C LEU A 119 -17.13 3.20 -27.39
N HIS A 120 -16.02 2.77 -28.00
CA HIS A 120 -14.94 2.12 -27.26
C HIS A 120 -14.29 3.05 -26.22
N PRO A 121 -13.87 4.29 -26.54
CA PRO A 121 -13.28 5.18 -25.54
C PRO A 121 -14.25 5.50 -24.42
N ALA A 122 -15.53 5.70 -24.71
CA ALA A 122 -16.55 6.00 -23.70
C ALA A 122 -16.76 4.81 -22.76
N LEU A 123 -16.92 3.61 -23.31
CA LEU A 123 -17.12 2.38 -22.52
C LEU A 123 -15.86 1.98 -21.75
N GLU A 124 -14.68 2.13 -22.35
CA GLU A 124 -13.41 1.87 -21.67
C GLU A 124 -13.26 2.74 -20.41
N ASN A 125 -13.52 4.05 -20.53
CA ASN A 125 -13.47 4.96 -19.39
C ASN A 125 -14.54 4.64 -18.34
N GLU A 126 -15.76 4.29 -18.76
CA GLU A 126 -16.83 3.87 -17.88
C GLU A 126 -16.42 2.62 -17.07
N PHE A 127 -15.87 1.61 -17.71
CA PHE A 127 -15.45 0.36 -17.07
C PHE A 127 -14.19 0.54 -16.22
N LYS A 128 -13.21 1.36 -16.65
CA LYS A 128 -12.06 1.74 -15.81
C LYS A 128 -12.54 2.36 -14.49
N LYS A 129 -13.45 3.34 -14.57
CA LYS A 129 -14.00 4.02 -13.39
C LYS A 129 -14.77 3.05 -12.47
N LEU A 130 -15.66 2.24 -13.05
CA LEU A 130 -16.47 1.27 -12.32
C LEU A 130 -15.60 0.23 -11.58
N HIS A 131 -14.62 -0.34 -12.28
CA HIS A 131 -13.75 -1.35 -11.69
C HIS A 131 -12.79 -0.75 -10.66
N LYS A 132 -12.33 0.49 -10.89
CA LYS A 132 -11.53 1.21 -9.88
C LYS A 132 -12.32 1.41 -8.61
N GLN A 133 -13.56 1.91 -8.69
CA GLN A 133 -14.42 2.10 -7.53
C GLN A 133 -14.63 0.80 -6.75
N LYS A 134 -14.97 -0.30 -7.43
CA LYS A 134 -15.13 -1.62 -6.79
C LYS A 134 -13.82 -2.10 -6.13
N ALA A 135 -12.69 -1.88 -6.78
CA ALA A 135 -11.41 -2.27 -6.24
C ALA A 135 -11.00 -1.43 -5.02
N ASP A 136 -11.30 -0.12 -5.03
CA ASP A 136 -11.10 0.78 -3.89
C ASP A 136 -11.97 0.31 -2.69
N GLU A 137 -13.25 0.01 -2.89
CA GLU A 137 -14.16 -0.48 -1.85
C GLU A 137 -13.66 -1.77 -1.19
N VAL A 138 -13.23 -2.74 -1.99
CA VAL A 138 -12.65 -4.00 -1.49
C VAL A 138 -11.37 -3.73 -0.69
N SER A 139 -10.48 -2.89 -1.19
CA SER A 139 -9.21 -2.59 -0.54
C SER A 139 -9.39 -1.82 0.76
N ILE A 140 -10.32 -0.86 0.81
CA ILE A 140 -10.67 -0.12 2.04
C ILE A 140 -11.23 -1.09 3.09
N LYS A 141 -12.09 -2.03 2.69
CA LYS A 141 -12.62 -3.04 3.62
C LYS A 141 -11.53 -3.91 4.21
N VAL A 142 -10.64 -4.45 3.38
CA VAL A 142 -9.50 -5.27 3.84
C VAL A 142 -8.59 -4.46 4.77
N PHE A 143 -8.28 -3.21 4.41
CA PHE A 143 -7.49 -2.33 5.26
C PHE A 143 -8.17 -2.10 6.61
N GLY A 144 -9.49 -1.81 6.62
CA GLY A 144 -10.25 -1.60 7.84
C GLY A 144 -10.27 -2.84 8.75
N GLU A 145 -10.41 -4.05 8.18
CA GLU A 145 -10.34 -5.31 8.92
C GLU A 145 -8.95 -5.54 9.54
N ASN A 146 -7.88 -5.30 8.77
CA ASN A 146 -6.52 -5.42 9.27
C ASN A 146 -6.23 -4.39 10.37
N LEU A 147 -6.65 -3.14 10.18
CA LEU A 147 -6.51 -2.09 11.19
C LEU A 147 -7.27 -2.45 12.47
N LYS A 148 -8.50 -2.96 12.34
CA LYS A 148 -9.28 -3.42 13.49
C LYS A 148 -8.57 -4.53 14.27
N GLN A 149 -8.00 -5.51 13.57
CA GLN A 149 -7.23 -6.58 14.21
C GLN A 149 -5.99 -6.05 14.93
N LEU A 150 -5.30 -5.08 14.33
CA LEU A 150 -4.15 -4.44 14.94
C LEU A 150 -4.53 -3.68 16.21
N LEU A 151 -5.61 -2.88 16.15
CA LEU A 151 -6.09 -2.09 17.29
C LEU A 151 -6.70 -2.94 18.42
N LEU A 152 -7.25 -4.12 18.09
CA LEU A 152 -7.81 -5.06 19.07
C LEU A 152 -6.81 -6.13 19.51
N SER A 153 -5.53 -6.02 19.13
CA SER A 153 -4.51 -6.94 19.65
C SER A 153 -4.38 -6.78 21.15
N ALA A 154 -4.18 -7.91 21.86
CA ALA A 154 -4.11 -7.90 23.32
C ALA A 154 -2.95 -7.02 23.81
N PRO A 155 -3.20 -6.07 24.76
CA PRO A 155 -2.16 -5.25 25.32
C PRO A 155 -1.22 -6.07 26.19
N LEU A 156 0.02 -5.62 26.31
CA LEU A 156 0.95 -6.16 27.29
C LEU A 156 0.46 -5.94 28.73
N GLY A 157 -0.42 -4.98 28.93
CA GLY A 157 -0.91 -4.51 30.21
C GLY A 157 0.05 -3.54 30.91
N GLU A 158 -0.28 -3.17 32.13
CA GLU A 158 0.53 -2.26 32.96
C GLU A 158 1.86 -2.91 33.32
N LYS A 159 2.89 -2.65 32.52
CA LYS A 159 4.24 -3.18 32.63
C LYS A 159 5.27 -2.09 32.54
N ARG A 160 6.39 -2.29 33.23
CA ARG A 160 7.56 -1.43 33.09
C ARG A 160 8.32 -1.80 31.83
N VAL A 161 8.42 -0.88 30.89
CA VAL A 161 8.97 -1.14 29.57
C VAL A 161 10.25 -0.34 29.34
N MET A 162 11.25 -1.03 28.79
CA MET A 162 12.41 -0.38 28.19
C MET A 162 12.20 -0.33 26.69
N ALA A 163 12.18 0.87 26.09
CA ALA A 163 12.17 1.01 24.63
C ALA A 163 13.57 1.30 24.10
N ILE A 164 13.90 0.68 22.97
CA ILE A 164 15.16 0.90 22.27
C ILE A 164 14.83 1.28 20.83
N ASP A 165 15.20 2.52 20.44
CA ASP A 165 15.18 2.99 19.06
C ASP A 165 16.55 2.72 18.42
N PRO A 166 16.65 1.76 17.50
CA PRO A 166 17.91 1.32 16.94
C PRO A 166 18.57 2.37 16.03
N GLY A 167 19.90 2.46 16.05
CA GLY A 167 20.65 3.31 15.13
C GLY A 167 22.14 2.98 15.10
N PHE A 168 22.73 2.99 13.90
CA PHE A 168 24.16 2.75 13.76
C PHE A 168 25.00 3.96 14.14
N ARG A 169 24.81 5.09 13.45
CA ARG A 169 25.63 6.30 13.64
C ARG A 169 25.25 7.07 14.88
N THR A 170 23.97 7.27 15.09
CA THR A 170 23.41 8.04 16.22
C THR A 170 23.42 7.27 17.52
N GLY A 171 23.73 5.98 17.48
CA GLY A 171 23.57 5.04 18.59
C GLY A 171 22.13 4.57 18.76
N CYS A 172 21.93 3.59 19.63
CA CYS A 172 20.62 3.12 20.04
C CYS A 172 20.15 3.97 21.22
N LYS A 173 19.01 4.62 21.06
CA LYS A 173 18.43 5.46 22.09
C LYS A 173 17.53 4.60 22.94
N LEU A 174 17.69 4.69 24.26
CA LEU A 174 17.05 3.85 25.25
C LEU A 174 16.24 4.72 26.18
N VAL A 175 15.01 4.32 26.48
CA VAL A 175 14.14 4.91 27.49
C VAL A 175 13.61 3.84 28.42
N CYS A 176 13.43 4.15 29.70
CA CYS A 176 12.73 3.31 30.65
C CYS A 176 11.44 4.01 31.07
N LEU A 177 10.33 3.31 31.00
CA LEU A 177 9.00 3.80 31.38
C LEU A 177 8.44 2.96 32.53
N ASP A 178 7.65 3.60 33.38
CA ASP A 178 6.87 2.90 34.40
C ASP A 178 5.59 2.28 33.81
N GLU A 179 4.80 1.62 34.63
CA GLU A 179 3.55 0.99 34.28
C GLU A 179 2.47 1.94 33.76
N THR A 180 2.62 3.25 34.01
CA THR A 180 1.70 4.31 33.53
C THR A 180 2.20 4.98 32.25
N GLY A 181 3.38 4.56 31.73
CA GLY A 181 4.02 5.17 30.56
C GLY A 181 4.84 6.41 30.85
N LYS A 182 5.04 6.77 32.14
CA LYS A 182 5.87 7.93 32.57
C LYS A 182 7.34 7.61 32.33
N LEU A 183 8.06 8.57 31.73
CA LEU A 183 9.50 8.48 31.50
C LEU A 183 10.27 8.51 32.82
N LEU A 184 11.02 7.44 33.10
CA LEU A 184 11.88 7.31 34.30
C LEU A 184 13.35 7.64 33.99
N TYR A 185 13.81 7.22 32.79
CA TYR A 185 15.22 7.37 32.39
C TYR A 185 15.38 7.35 30.89
N ASN A 186 16.34 8.08 30.35
CA ASN A 186 16.74 8.02 28.96
C ASN A 186 18.26 8.10 28.79
N GLU A 187 18.80 7.41 27.80
CA GLU A 187 20.21 7.44 27.46
C GLU A 187 20.44 6.91 26.03
N THR A 188 21.60 7.23 25.44
CA THR A 188 22.05 6.65 24.18
C THR A 188 23.16 5.65 24.44
N ILE A 189 23.03 4.44 23.90
CA ILE A 189 24.02 3.37 23.96
C ILE A 189 24.57 3.08 22.54
N TYR A 190 25.76 2.53 22.46
CA TYR A 190 26.45 2.30 21.19
C TYR A 190 26.89 0.83 21.04
N PRO A 191 25.94 -0.12 20.90
CA PRO A 191 26.27 -1.54 20.78
C PRO A 191 26.83 -1.92 19.41
N HIS A 192 26.58 -1.11 18.38
CA HIS A 192 26.88 -1.39 16.97
C HIS A 192 28.04 -0.55 16.41
N PRO A 193 28.64 -0.95 15.27
CA PRO A 193 29.58 -0.10 14.54
C PRO A 193 28.96 1.27 14.19
N PRO A 194 29.77 2.35 14.10
CA PRO A 194 31.23 2.39 14.16
C PRO A 194 31.80 2.37 15.58
N GLN A 195 31.06 2.75 16.61
CA GLN A 195 31.58 2.88 18.00
C GLN A 195 31.82 1.54 18.69
N ASN A 196 30.98 0.54 18.40
CA ASN A 196 31.11 -0.86 18.82
C ASN A 196 31.40 -1.08 20.33
N LYS A 197 30.73 -0.28 21.20
CA LYS A 197 30.87 -0.36 22.66
C LYS A 197 29.96 -1.43 23.27
N THR A 198 29.93 -2.61 22.66
CA THR A 198 28.96 -3.68 22.96
C THR A 198 28.99 -4.10 24.42
N THR A 199 30.21 -4.32 25.03
CA THR A 199 30.31 -4.75 26.43
C THR A 199 29.79 -3.70 27.41
N GLN A 200 30.02 -2.42 27.15
CA GLN A 200 29.50 -1.34 27.97
C GLN A 200 27.98 -1.25 27.86
N ALA A 201 27.45 -1.38 26.64
CA ALA A 201 26.02 -1.37 26.37
C ALA A 201 25.32 -2.55 27.08
N ILE A 202 25.87 -3.76 27.05
CA ILE A 202 25.33 -4.95 27.76
C ILE A 202 25.21 -4.65 29.26
N LYS A 203 26.31 -4.21 29.91
CA LYS A 203 26.31 -3.89 31.33
C LYS A 203 25.28 -2.81 31.67
N LYS A 204 25.19 -1.76 30.85
CA LYS A 204 24.26 -0.66 31.06
C LYS A 204 22.80 -1.10 30.97
N VAL A 205 22.44 -1.83 29.90
CA VAL A 205 21.07 -2.34 29.73
C VAL A 205 20.68 -3.28 30.88
N ALA A 206 21.57 -4.21 31.27
CA ALA A 206 21.30 -5.12 32.38
C ALA A 206 21.12 -4.35 33.72
N THR A 207 21.97 -3.34 33.99
CA THR A 207 21.84 -2.52 35.21
C THR A 207 20.55 -1.72 35.22
N LEU A 208 20.17 -1.09 34.11
CA LEU A 208 18.92 -0.32 34.00
C LEU A 208 17.69 -1.23 34.12
N ALA A 209 17.73 -2.41 33.46
CA ALA A 209 16.64 -3.36 33.57
C ALA A 209 16.37 -3.83 35.00
N SER A 210 17.44 -4.06 35.76
CA SER A 210 17.33 -4.40 37.20
C SER A 210 16.88 -3.20 38.03
N ALA A 211 17.52 -2.02 37.89
CA ALA A 211 17.24 -0.82 38.67
C ALA A 211 15.79 -0.35 38.53
N TYR A 212 15.27 -0.35 37.30
CA TYR A 212 13.90 0.10 37.00
C TYR A 212 12.88 -1.05 36.98
N LYS A 213 13.30 -2.26 37.32
CA LYS A 213 12.45 -3.47 37.37
C LYS A 213 11.69 -3.72 36.04
N ILE A 214 12.39 -3.61 34.94
CA ILE A 214 11.80 -3.75 33.59
C ILE A 214 11.22 -5.15 33.38
N ASP A 215 10.00 -5.22 32.84
CA ASP A 215 9.27 -6.44 32.54
C ASP A 215 9.35 -6.82 31.06
N ALA A 216 9.48 -5.83 30.18
CA ALA A 216 9.54 -6.02 28.73
C ALA A 216 10.47 -5.01 28.06
N ILE A 217 11.05 -5.42 26.92
CA ILE A 217 11.87 -4.58 26.06
C ILE A 217 11.21 -4.45 24.69
N ALA A 218 10.86 -3.23 24.30
CA ALA A 218 10.35 -2.90 22.97
C ALA A 218 11.50 -2.41 22.09
N ILE A 219 11.67 -2.99 20.90
CA ILE A 219 12.75 -2.67 19.97
C ILE A 219 12.12 -2.19 18.66
N GLY A 220 12.49 -1.01 18.17
CA GLY A 220 12.03 -0.49 16.88
C GLY A 220 12.46 -1.38 15.71
N ASP A 221 11.60 -1.51 14.70
CA ASP A 221 11.83 -2.36 13.52
C ASP A 221 12.57 -1.65 12.38
N GLY A 222 13.03 -0.41 12.59
CA GLY A 222 13.76 0.38 11.60
C GLY A 222 15.21 -0.06 11.40
N THR A 223 16.06 0.92 11.02
CA THR A 223 17.47 0.68 10.74
C THR A 223 18.19 0.12 11.96
N ALA A 224 18.93 -1.00 11.81
CA ALA A 224 19.60 -1.74 12.88
C ALA A 224 18.66 -2.47 13.87
N GLY A 225 17.38 -2.62 13.58
CA GLY A 225 16.43 -3.29 14.46
C GLY A 225 16.80 -4.75 14.76
N ARG A 226 17.11 -5.54 13.73
CA ARG A 226 17.51 -6.96 13.88
C ARG A 226 18.83 -7.13 14.63
N GLU A 227 19.80 -6.25 14.38
CA GLU A 227 21.08 -6.24 15.08
C GLU A 227 20.89 -5.91 16.57
N THR A 228 19.95 -5.00 16.87
CA THR A 228 19.60 -4.63 18.24
C THR A 228 18.84 -5.74 18.94
N GLU A 229 17.95 -6.45 18.26
CA GLU A 229 17.29 -7.64 18.78
C GLU A 229 18.31 -8.71 19.15
N ASN A 230 19.26 -9.04 18.25
CA ASN A 230 20.34 -9.97 18.49
C ASN A 230 21.24 -9.53 19.63
N PHE A 231 21.46 -8.22 19.78
CA PHE A 231 22.21 -7.66 20.89
C PHE A 231 21.48 -7.90 22.22
N VAL A 232 20.20 -7.58 22.31
CA VAL A 232 19.38 -7.79 23.52
C VAL A 232 19.31 -9.27 23.92
N GLN A 233 19.18 -10.18 22.98
CA GLN A 233 19.14 -11.62 23.22
C GLN A 233 20.43 -12.18 23.84
N ARG A 234 21.57 -11.49 23.71
CA ARG A 234 22.85 -11.87 24.33
C ARG A 234 23.00 -11.40 25.77
N ILE A 235 22.06 -10.59 26.26
CA ILE A 235 22.12 -10.04 27.61
C ILE A 235 21.50 -11.03 28.60
N THR A 236 22.23 -11.35 29.64
CA THR A 236 21.70 -12.12 30.77
C THR A 236 21.06 -11.17 31.77
N PHE A 237 19.77 -11.32 31.99
CA PHE A 237 19.00 -10.54 32.96
C PHE A 237 18.78 -11.33 34.26
N ASP A 238 18.59 -10.63 35.38
CA ASP A 238 18.29 -11.19 36.71
C ASP A 238 16.91 -11.83 36.81
N ARG A 239 16.02 -11.54 35.83
CA ARG A 239 14.66 -12.00 35.71
C ARG A 239 14.31 -12.32 34.28
N LYS A 240 13.16 -12.95 34.06
CA LYS A 240 12.62 -13.19 32.72
C LYS A 240 12.06 -11.88 32.15
N ILE A 241 12.71 -11.36 31.11
CA ILE A 241 12.28 -10.17 30.34
C ILE A 241 11.95 -10.62 28.94
N PHE A 242 10.81 -10.19 28.41
CA PHE A 242 10.41 -10.47 27.05
C PHE A 242 10.84 -9.32 26.14
N SER A 243 11.37 -9.62 24.96
CA SER A 243 11.67 -8.61 23.94
C SER A 243 10.72 -8.73 22.77
N TYR A 244 10.26 -7.59 22.25
CA TYR A 244 9.32 -7.50 21.13
C TYR A 244 9.83 -6.50 20.11
N MET A 245 9.76 -6.90 18.81
CA MET A 245 9.94 -5.94 17.72
C MET A 245 8.65 -5.15 17.54
N VAL A 246 8.77 -3.81 17.46
CA VAL A 246 7.64 -2.89 17.38
C VAL A 246 7.83 -1.97 16.17
N SER A 247 6.76 -1.75 15.41
CA SER A 247 6.81 -0.81 14.29
C SER A 247 6.93 0.63 14.79
N GLU A 248 7.98 1.32 14.33
CA GLU A 248 8.24 2.72 14.67
C GLU A 248 7.60 3.73 13.71
N SER A 249 6.96 3.24 12.61
CA SER A 249 6.39 4.10 11.57
C SER A 249 5.35 5.08 12.10
N GLY A 250 4.49 4.63 13.02
CA GLY A 250 3.48 5.47 13.66
C GLY A 250 4.11 6.49 14.62
N ALA A 251 5.09 6.07 15.41
CA ALA A 251 5.78 6.92 16.37
C ALA A 251 6.54 8.05 15.68
N SER A 252 7.22 7.78 14.58
CA SER A 252 7.96 8.77 13.78
C SER A 252 7.04 9.83 13.16
N ILE A 253 5.86 9.43 12.66
CA ILE A 253 4.87 10.36 12.10
C ILE A 253 4.25 11.21 13.21
N TYR A 254 3.85 10.58 14.32
CA TYR A 254 3.21 11.26 15.44
C TYR A 254 4.13 12.30 16.07
N SER A 255 5.38 11.95 16.39
CA SER A 255 6.34 12.84 17.05
C SER A 255 6.62 14.12 16.26
N ALA A 256 6.53 14.10 14.94
CA ALA A 256 6.66 15.26 14.07
C ALA A 256 5.37 16.10 13.96
N SER A 257 4.23 15.60 14.45
CA SER A 257 2.93 16.24 14.29
C SER A 257 2.76 17.47 15.21
N LYS A 258 1.76 18.29 14.86
CA LYS A 258 1.35 19.44 15.70
C LYS A 258 0.75 18.97 17.02
N VAL A 259 -0.01 17.88 16.98
CA VAL A 259 -0.67 17.27 18.15
C VAL A 259 0.36 16.85 19.19
N ALA A 260 1.43 16.17 18.77
CA ALA A 260 2.49 15.75 19.69
C ALA A 260 3.20 16.92 20.39
N ARG A 261 3.38 18.06 19.70
CA ARG A 261 3.96 19.27 20.31
C ARG A 261 3.02 19.95 21.31
N GLU A 262 1.72 19.84 21.11
CA GLU A 262 0.70 20.37 22.04
C GLU A 262 0.56 19.47 23.27
N GLU A 263 0.66 18.14 23.11
CA GLU A 263 0.58 17.17 24.22
C GLU A 263 1.87 17.09 25.05
N PHE A 264 3.02 17.30 24.43
CA PHE A 264 4.34 17.17 25.05
C PHE A 264 5.22 18.42 24.83
N PRO A 265 4.82 19.60 25.31
CA PRO A 265 5.52 20.86 25.06
C PRO A 265 6.95 20.89 25.61
N ASP A 266 7.21 20.15 26.70
CA ASP A 266 8.49 20.13 27.43
C ASP A 266 9.45 19.04 26.93
N TYR A 267 9.04 18.23 25.94
CA TYR A 267 9.83 17.12 25.41
C TYR A 267 10.31 17.37 23.98
N ASP A 268 11.55 17.00 23.70
CA ASP A 268 12.09 16.96 22.34
C ASP A 268 11.32 15.92 21.48
N VAL A 269 11.15 16.21 20.20
CA VAL A 269 10.53 15.31 19.19
C VAL A 269 11.07 13.88 19.29
N THR A 270 12.34 13.76 19.62
CA THR A 270 13.03 12.50 19.80
C THR A 270 12.51 11.71 21.00
N ALA A 271 12.35 12.38 22.17
CA ALA A 271 11.82 11.74 23.37
C ALA A 271 10.37 11.31 23.20
N VAL A 272 9.56 12.11 22.51
CA VAL A 272 8.17 11.77 22.17
C VAL A 272 8.09 10.54 21.26
N SER A 273 8.98 10.42 20.27
CA SER A 273 9.04 9.24 19.39
C SER A 273 9.28 7.96 20.20
N TYR A 274 10.16 8.00 21.20
CA TYR A 274 10.52 6.78 21.97
C TYR A 274 9.43 6.35 22.95
N THR A 275 8.75 7.30 23.59
CA THR A 275 7.60 6.98 24.46
C THR A 275 6.49 6.32 23.63
N HIS A 276 6.30 6.72 22.38
CA HIS A 276 5.29 6.16 21.48
C HIS A 276 5.64 4.79 20.89
N LEU A 277 6.92 4.40 20.87
CA LEU A 277 7.31 3.02 20.56
C LEU A 277 6.74 2.01 21.55
N THR A 278 6.45 2.43 22.77
CA THR A 278 5.90 1.56 23.82
C THR A 278 4.37 1.52 23.81
N LEU A 279 3.69 2.54 23.27
CA LEU A 279 2.22 2.62 23.29
C LEU A 279 1.53 1.42 22.64
N PRO A 280 1.97 0.87 21.48
CA PRO A 280 1.38 -0.34 20.93
C PRO A 280 1.53 -1.56 21.84
N THR A 281 2.51 -1.55 22.73
CA THR A 281 2.78 -2.65 23.67
C THR A 281 2.05 -2.48 24.99
N ILE A 282 1.84 -1.25 25.45
CA ILE A 282 1.25 -0.96 26.78
C ILE A 282 -0.26 -0.70 26.66
N CYS A 283 -0.69 -0.01 25.63
CA CYS A 283 -2.08 0.38 25.42
C CYS A 283 -2.59 -0.16 24.09
N SER A 284 -3.42 -1.18 24.12
CA SER A 284 -4.47 -1.30 23.11
C SER A 284 -5.71 -0.62 23.71
N VAL A 285 -6.00 0.54 23.21
CA VAL A 285 -7.27 1.23 23.49
C VAL A 285 -8.38 0.58 22.70
#